data_46752cb72cbf6634f2efc02a0464935d
#
_entry.id   46752cb72cbf6634f2efc02a0464935d
#
_cell.length_a   1.000
_cell.length_b   1.000
_cell.length_c   1.000
_cell.angle_alpha   90.00
_cell.angle_beta   90.00
_cell.angle_gamma   90.00
#
_symmetry.space_group_name_H-M   'P 1'
#
loop_
_entity.id
_entity.type
_entity.pdbx_description
1 polymer ?
#
loop_
_entity_poly.entity_id
_entity_poly.type
_entity_poly.pdbx_seq_one_letter_code
_entity_poly.pdbx_strand_id
1 'polypeptide(L)'
;FQHSINLGYEYIETDIRHTRDNKLVVFHDEDLKRLCNEEIKISDLEYEDLKKIKIKKKHYIPLLDEVLTTWPNINFNIEPKTFTSAKLLSQSLKKIKNINRFCIGSFSLKKLKMIRNNVGAKLCTSMTKSETIKFYLKQIIPLSKINIPCLQIPSRYMGFKIITKSIIDKFHNQNKKVHVWTVNDENEIN
;
A
#
# COMPACT_ATOMS: atom_id res chain seq x y z
N PHE A 1 -12.48 7.52 -1.93
CA PHE A 1 -12.12 6.89 -3.20
C PHE A 1 -12.92 7.46 -4.36
N GLN A 2 -14.26 7.47 -4.29
CA GLN A 2 -15.09 7.97 -5.41
C GLN A 2 -14.69 9.39 -5.88
N HIS A 3 -14.37 10.29 -4.95
CA HIS A 3 -13.93 11.64 -5.30
C HIS A 3 -12.64 11.62 -6.15
N SER A 4 -11.62 10.87 -5.73
CA SER A 4 -10.38 10.75 -6.49
C SER A 4 -10.60 10.13 -7.88
N ILE A 5 -11.46 9.12 -7.96
CA ILE A 5 -11.81 8.48 -9.24
C ILE A 5 -12.53 9.46 -10.17
N ASN A 6 -13.44 10.29 -9.65
CA ASN A 6 -14.13 11.32 -10.41
C ASN A 6 -13.18 12.41 -10.94
N LEU A 7 -12.03 12.60 -10.29
CA LEU A 7 -10.94 13.47 -10.76
C LEU A 7 -10.03 12.80 -11.80
N GLY A 8 -10.30 11.55 -12.18
CA GLY A 8 -9.55 10.82 -13.19
C GLY A 8 -8.35 10.02 -12.69
N TYR A 9 -8.18 9.87 -11.35
CA TYR A 9 -7.11 9.02 -10.82
C TYR A 9 -7.40 7.54 -11.08
N GLU A 10 -6.45 6.85 -11.67
CA GLU A 10 -6.51 5.42 -11.99
C GLU A 10 -5.87 4.55 -10.90
N TYR A 11 -5.13 5.15 -9.97
CA TYR A 11 -4.45 4.50 -8.86
C TYR A 11 -4.94 5.06 -7.53
N ILE A 12 -5.32 4.16 -6.65
CA ILE A 12 -5.69 4.47 -5.26
C ILE A 12 -4.69 3.78 -4.33
N GLU A 13 -4.07 4.56 -3.44
CA GLU A 13 -3.30 4.03 -2.32
C GLU A 13 -4.22 3.85 -1.12
N THR A 14 -4.03 2.74 -0.38
CA THR A 14 -4.79 2.50 0.85
C THR A 14 -4.08 1.54 1.80
N ASP A 15 -4.36 1.74 3.07
CA ASP A 15 -3.88 0.89 4.16
C ASP A 15 -4.95 -0.10 4.59
N ILE A 16 -4.51 -1.29 5.00
CA ILE A 16 -5.42 -2.30 5.52
C ILE A 16 -5.00 -2.85 6.88
N ARG A 17 -6.03 -3.15 7.66
CA ARG A 17 -5.94 -3.86 8.93
C ARG A 17 -6.85 -5.08 8.94
N HIS A 18 -6.87 -5.81 10.03
CA HIS A 18 -7.75 -6.95 10.23
C HIS A 18 -8.54 -6.80 11.52
N THR A 19 -9.74 -7.30 11.52
CA THR A 19 -10.61 -7.44 12.68
C THR A 19 -10.30 -8.74 13.44
N ARG A 20 -10.88 -8.92 14.63
CA ARG A 20 -10.76 -10.14 15.44
C ARG A 20 -11.21 -11.40 14.68
N ASP A 21 -12.27 -11.29 13.90
CA ASP A 21 -12.80 -12.35 13.03
C ASP A 21 -12.09 -12.46 11.66
N ASN A 22 -10.88 -11.88 11.55
CA ASN A 22 -10.01 -11.97 10.36
C ASN A 22 -10.59 -11.36 9.07
N LYS A 23 -11.45 -10.36 9.17
CA LYS A 23 -11.86 -9.56 8.02
C LYS A 23 -10.84 -8.47 7.72
N LEU A 24 -10.50 -8.28 6.45
CA LEU A 24 -9.65 -7.17 6.02
C LEU A 24 -10.49 -5.90 5.86
N VAL A 25 -10.09 -4.84 6.55
CA VAL A 25 -10.75 -3.54 6.52
C VAL A 25 -9.80 -2.46 6.04
N VAL A 26 -10.34 -1.45 5.38
CA VAL A 26 -9.57 -0.30 4.88
C VAL A 26 -9.48 0.75 5.98
N PHE A 27 -8.33 0.78 6.65
CA PHE A 27 -8.05 1.72 7.74
C PHE A 27 -6.56 1.82 8.02
N HIS A 28 -6.07 3.05 8.31
CA HIS A 28 -4.65 3.31 8.56
C HIS A 28 -4.24 2.98 10.00
N ASP A 29 -4.93 3.58 10.99
CA ASP A 29 -4.50 3.57 12.39
C ASP A 29 -4.72 2.20 13.06
N GLU A 30 -4.00 1.93 14.13
CA GLU A 30 -4.17 0.70 14.91
C GLU A 30 -5.49 0.69 15.66
N ASP A 31 -5.90 1.86 16.14
CA ASP A 31 -7.10 2.07 16.92
C ASP A 31 -8.05 3.09 16.23
N LEU A 32 -9.20 3.27 16.83
CA LEU A 32 -10.27 4.12 16.31
C LEU A 32 -10.25 5.55 16.89
N LYS A 33 -9.26 5.89 17.74
CA LYS A 33 -9.25 7.15 18.52
C LYS A 33 -9.30 8.38 17.64
N ARG A 34 -8.39 8.49 16.68
CA ARG A 34 -8.23 9.71 15.86
C ARG A 34 -9.44 10.05 14.99
N LEU A 35 -10.09 9.04 14.43
CA LEU A 35 -11.15 9.24 13.42
C LEU A 35 -12.56 8.96 13.95
N CYS A 36 -12.69 8.14 15.00
CA CYS A 36 -13.97 7.72 15.55
C CYS A 36 -14.17 8.13 17.01
N ASN A 37 -13.09 8.63 17.68
CA ASN A 37 -13.10 8.99 19.11
C ASN A 37 -13.36 7.79 20.05
N GLU A 38 -12.89 6.59 19.66
CA GLU A 38 -13.01 5.35 20.42
C GLU A 38 -11.62 4.79 20.72
N GLU A 39 -11.32 4.51 21.99
CA GLU A 39 -10.01 3.95 22.39
C GLU A 39 -9.98 2.41 22.29
N ILE A 40 -10.39 1.89 21.13
CA ILE A 40 -10.47 0.46 20.85
C ILE A 40 -9.64 0.13 19.62
N LYS A 41 -8.88 -0.96 19.67
CA LYS A 41 -8.13 -1.46 18.50
C LYS A 41 -9.06 -2.18 17.53
N ILE A 42 -8.80 -2.01 16.24
CA ILE A 42 -9.55 -2.70 15.18
C ILE A 42 -9.47 -4.23 15.36
N SER A 43 -8.30 -4.75 15.76
CA SER A 43 -8.09 -6.18 16.00
C SER A 43 -8.89 -6.78 17.16
N ASP A 44 -9.46 -5.95 18.03
CA ASP A 44 -10.22 -6.39 19.20
C ASP A 44 -11.72 -6.48 18.91
N LEU A 45 -12.17 -5.96 17.76
CA LEU A 45 -13.57 -5.95 17.32
C LEU A 45 -13.83 -6.99 16.24
N GLU A 46 -15.00 -7.58 16.25
CA GLU A 46 -15.57 -8.26 15.10
C GLU A 46 -16.09 -7.23 14.08
N TYR A 47 -16.15 -7.61 12.81
CA TYR A 47 -16.53 -6.64 11.77
C TYR A 47 -17.94 -6.08 11.97
N GLU A 48 -18.88 -6.89 12.43
CA GLU A 48 -20.27 -6.44 12.68
C GLU A 48 -20.36 -5.37 13.78
N ASP A 49 -19.44 -5.38 14.76
CA ASP A 49 -19.35 -4.32 15.76
C ASP A 49 -18.60 -3.10 15.21
N LEU A 50 -17.52 -3.32 14.51
CA LEU A 50 -16.76 -2.25 13.84
C LEU A 50 -17.63 -1.44 12.88
N LYS A 51 -18.52 -2.08 12.13
CA LYS A 51 -19.42 -1.46 11.16
C LYS A 51 -20.41 -0.46 11.78
N LYS A 52 -20.72 -0.62 13.08
CA LYS A 52 -21.57 0.32 13.83
C LYS A 52 -20.86 1.63 14.15
N ILE A 53 -19.51 1.59 14.24
CA ILE A 53 -18.70 2.75 14.55
C ILE A 53 -18.48 3.58 13.28
N LYS A 54 -18.69 4.90 13.38
CA LYS A 54 -18.64 5.78 12.21
C LYS A 54 -17.45 6.73 12.23
N ILE A 55 -16.69 6.77 11.14
CA ILE A 55 -15.68 7.80 10.88
C ILE A 55 -16.38 9.16 10.81
N LYS A 56 -15.96 10.11 11.67
CA LYS A 56 -16.54 11.46 11.75
C LYS A 56 -18.07 11.45 11.78
N LYS A 57 -18.70 10.45 12.43
CA LYS A 57 -20.15 10.25 12.57
C LYS A 57 -20.92 10.06 11.24
N LYS A 58 -20.24 9.85 10.12
CA LYS A 58 -20.86 9.77 8.78
C LYS A 58 -20.61 8.45 8.07
N HIS A 59 -19.38 7.98 8.02
CA HIS A 59 -18.98 6.88 7.16
C HIS A 59 -18.57 5.65 7.97
N TYR A 60 -18.92 4.46 7.50
CA TYR A 60 -18.41 3.22 8.08
C TYR A 60 -17.02 2.88 7.53
N ILE A 61 -16.30 2.00 8.22
CA ILE A 61 -15.03 1.45 7.77
C ILE A 61 -15.33 0.26 6.84
N PRO A 62 -15.01 0.35 5.54
CA PRO A 62 -15.39 -0.70 4.59
C PRO A 62 -14.48 -1.92 4.67
N LEU A 63 -15.00 -3.07 4.26
CA LEU A 63 -14.20 -4.24 3.93
C LEU A 63 -13.32 -3.95 2.70
N LEU A 64 -12.12 -4.56 2.65
CA LEU A 64 -11.29 -4.50 1.45
C LEU A 64 -12.02 -5.09 0.24
N ASP A 65 -12.71 -6.21 0.41
CA ASP A 65 -13.44 -6.87 -0.68
C ASP A 65 -14.57 -5.98 -1.23
N GLU A 66 -15.29 -5.23 -0.38
CA GLU A 66 -16.28 -4.23 -0.82
C GLU A 66 -15.64 -3.16 -1.70
N VAL A 67 -14.49 -2.62 -1.27
CA VAL A 67 -13.75 -1.61 -2.02
C VAL A 67 -13.30 -2.14 -3.38
N LEU A 68 -12.68 -3.32 -3.40
CA LEU A 68 -12.17 -3.93 -4.63
C LEU A 68 -13.25 -4.32 -5.63
N THR A 69 -14.44 -4.66 -5.14
CA THR A 69 -15.61 -5.02 -5.96
C THR A 69 -16.32 -3.79 -6.50
N THR A 70 -16.42 -2.72 -5.70
CA THR A 70 -17.05 -1.46 -6.10
C THR A 70 -16.29 -0.80 -7.25
N TRP A 71 -14.94 -0.90 -7.27
CA TRP A 71 -14.11 -0.29 -8.30
C TRP A 71 -13.20 -1.32 -9.00
N PRO A 72 -13.76 -2.20 -9.84
CA PRO A 72 -13.03 -3.32 -10.44
C PRO A 72 -11.94 -2.90 -11.43
N ASN A 73 -12.04 -1.70 -12.00
CA ASN A 73 -11.11 -1.16 -13.00
C ASN A 73 -10.01 -0.26 -12.40
N ILE A 74 -10.07 0.03 -11.11
CA ILE A 74 -9.07 0.86 -10.42
C ILE A 74 -7.88 0.00 -10.00
N ASN A 75 -6.69 0.56 -10.15
CA ASN A 75 -5.46 -0.03 -9.65
C ASN A 75 -5.27 0.35 -8.17
N PHE A 76 -4.85 -0.61 -7.35
CA PHE A 76 -4.68 -0.39 -5.92
C PHE A 76 -3.23 -0.61 -5.48
N ASN A 77 -2.70 0.38 -4.75
CA ASN A 77 -1.51 0.23 -3.94
C ASN A 77 -1.93 -0.04 -2.49
N ILE A 78 -1.68 -1.25 -1.98
CA ILE A 78 -2.20 -1.67 -0.67
C ILE A 78 -1.04 -1.89 0.30
N GLU A 79 -1.09 -1.20 1.46
CA GLU A 79 -0.16 -1.46 2.56
C GLU A 79 -0.84 -2.25 3.70
N PRO A 80 -0.49 -3.53 3.92
CA PRO A 80 -0.92 -4.26 5.10
C PRO A 80 -0.12 -3.79 6.34
N LYS A 81 -0.81 -3.21 7.34
CA LYS A 81 -0.16 -2.65 8.53
C LYS A 81 0.39 -3.72 9.47
N THR A 82 -0.26 -4.87 9.58
CA THR A 82 0.15 -5.97 10.45
C THR A 82 0.64 -7.20 9.66
N PHE A 83 1.29 -8.14 10.34
CA PHE A 83 1.67 -9.40 9.72
C PHE A 83 0.43 -10.27 9.40
N THR A 84 -0.58 -10.22 10.27
CA THR A 84 -1.86 -10.92 10.07
C THR A 84 -2.60 -10.36 8.85
N SER A 85 -2.75 -9.04 8.72
CA SER A 85 -3.37 -8.46 7.52
C SER A 85 -2.59 -8.78 6.23
N ALA A 86 -1.25 -8.84 6.29
CA ALA A 86 -0.43 -9.27 5.16
C ALA A 86 -0.65 -10.75 4.78
N LYS A 87 -0.82 -11.62 5.77
CA LYS A 87 -1.12 -13.06 5.55
C LYS A 87 -2.51 -13.22 4.92
N LEU A 88 -3.51 -12.57 5.47
CA LEU A 88 -4.88 -12.60 4.95
C LEU A 88 -4.95 -12.02 3.53
N LEU A 89 -4.30 -10.88 3.29
CA LEU A 89 -4.22 -10.27 1.95
C LEU A 89 -3.60 -11.25 0.94
N SER A 90 -2.49 -11.92 1.31
CA SER A 90 -1.85 -12.89 0.41
C SER A 90 -2.74 -14.07 0.04
N GLN A 91 -3.62 -14.49 0.96
CA GLN A 91 -4.61 -15.54 0.71
C GLN A 91 -5.73 -15.06 -0.23
N SER A 92 -6.20 -13.83 -0.06
CA SER A 92 -7.20 -13.22 -0.95
C SER A 92 -6.64 -13.02 -2.36
N LEU A 93 -5.42 -12.48 -2.48
CA LEU A 93 -4.78 -12.22 -3.76
C LEU A 93 -4.57 -13.48 -4.61
N LYS A 94 -4.35 -14.65 -4.00
CA LYS A 94 -4.25 -15.94 -4.73
C LYS A 94 -5.51 -16.28 -5.51
N LYS A 95 -6.66 -15.80 -5.08
CA LYS A 95 -7.96 -16.09 -5.69
C LYS A 95 -8.34 -15.10 -6.80
N ILE A 96 -7.60 -14.00 -6.91
CA ILE A 96 -7.89 -12.92 -7.87
C ILE A 96 -7.27 -13.21 -9.23
N LYS A 97 -8.08 -13.23 -10.28
CA LYS A 97 -7.62 -13.47 -11.66
C LYS A 97 -6.76 -12.32 -12.20
N ASN A 98 -7.21 -11.07 -12.02
CA ASN A 98 -6.49 -9.88 -12.48
C ASN A 98 -5.58 -9.32 -11.37
N ILE A 99 -4.44 -9.98 -11.15
CA ILE A 99 -3.46 -9.59 -10.14
C ILE A 99 -2.68 -8.33 -10.52
N ASN A 100 -2.64 -7.96 -11.80
CA ASN A 100 -1.80 -6.86 -12.32
C ASN A 100 -2.26 -5.47 -11.86
N ARG A 101 -3.51 -5.36 -11.38
CA ARG A 101 -4.02 -4.10 -10.82
C ARG A 101 -3.60 -3.81 -9.38
N PHE A 102 -2.80 -4.69 -8.77
CA PHE A 102 -2.34 -4.53 -7.40
C PHE A 102 -0.84 -4.28 -7.32
N CYS A 103 -0.46 -3.31 -6.50
CA CYS A 103 0.87 -3.15 -5.98
C CYS A 103 0.81 -3.27 -4.44
N ILE A 104 1.67 -4.10 -3.84
CA ILE A 104 1.68 -4.24 -2.39
C ILE A 104 2.90 -3.55 -1.81
N GLY A 105 2.66 -2.55 -0.97
CA GLY A 105 3.67 -1.81 -0.24
C GLY A 105 3.90 -2.35 1.17
N SER A 106 5.12 -2.28 1.67
CA SER A 106 5.42 -2.41 3.09
C SER A 106 6.87 -2.05 3.40
N PHE A 107 7.10 -1.40 4.53
CA PHE A 107 8.45 -1.21 5.06
C PHE A 107 9.09 -2.51 5.56
N SER A 108 8.30 -3.53 5.88
CA SER A 108 8.75 -4.80 6.45
C SER A 108 9.14 -5.81 5.37
N LEU A 109 10.43 -6.13 5.31
CA LEU A 109 10.95 -7.19 4.43
C LEU A 109 10.28 -8.55 4.72
N LYS A 110 10.01 -8.86 6.00
CA LYS A 110 9.37 -10.11 6.40
C LYS A 110 7.95 -10.23 5.82
N LYS A 111 7.15 -9.15 5.88
CA LYS A 111 5.81 -9.12 5.29
C LYS A 111 5.86 -9.30 3.77
N LEU A 112 6.69 -8.52 3.05
CA LEU A 112 6.76 -8.61 1.60
C LEU A 112 7.35 -9.93 1.09
N LYS A 113 8.37 -10.48 1.76
CA LYS A 113 8.88 -11.83 1.42
C LYS A 113 7.79 -12.89 1.53
N MET A 114 7.00 -12.87 2.61
CA MET A 114 5.88 -13.81 2.79
C MET A 114 4.84 -13.66 1.68
N ILE A 115 4.45 -12.42 1.34
CA ILE A 115 3.48 -12.17 0.26
C ILE A 115 4.02 -12.63 -1.09
N ARG A 116 5.28 -12.26 -1.44
CA ARG A 116 5.95 -12.66 -2.69
C ARG A 116 6.02 -14.19 -2.84
N ASN A 117 6.37 -14.89 -1.77
CA ASN A 117 6.45 -16.35 -1.77
C ASN A 117 5.06 -17.00 -1.93
N ASN A 118 4.04 -16.41 -1.32
CA ASN A 118 2.69 -16.97 -1.36
C ASN A 118 1.97 -16.70 -2.69
N VAL A 119 2.12 -15.52 -3.27
CA VAL A 119 1.35 -15.08 -4.46
C VAL A 119 2.13 -15.30 -5.75
N GLY A 120 3.46 -15.18 -5.69
CA GLY A 120 4.33 -15.40 -6.84
C GLY A 120 4.80 -14.13 -7.54
N ALA A 121 5.63 -14.32 -8.58
CA ALA A 121 6.37 -13.25 -9.25
C ALA A 121 5.51 -12.28 -10.10
N LYS A 122 4.26 -12.63 -10.39
CA LYS A 122 3.34 -11.77 -11.15
C LYS A 122 2.81 -10.59 -10.33
N LEU A 123 2.86 -10.67 -9.00
CA LEU A 123 2.39 -9.59 -8.13
C LEU A 123 3.40 -8.45 -8.11
N CYS A 124 2.95 -7.25 -8.42
CA CYS A 124 3.74 -6.04 -8.18
C CYS A 124 3.91 -5.81 -6.68
N THR A 125 5.15 -5.59 -6.23
CA THR A 125 5.45 -5.20 -4.86
C THR A 125 6.47 -4.07 -4.84
N SER A 126 6.39 -3.22 -3.81
CA SER A 126 7.39 -2.17 -3.61
C SER A 126 8.71 -2.72 -3.07
N MET A 127 9.76 -1.90 -3.19
CA MET A 127 10.98 -2.10 -2.40
C MET A 127 10.69 -1.82 -0.93
N THR A 128 11.24 -2.65 -0.05
CA THR A 128 11.25 -2.39 1.40
C THR A 128 12.29 -1.33 1.75
N LYS A 129 12.22 -0.78 2.98
CA LYS A 129 13.23 0.16 3.47
C LYS A 129 14.66 -0.39 3.33
N SER A 130 14.89 -1.66 3.68
CA SER A 130 16.22 -2.28 3.57
C SER A 130 16.66 -2.51 2.12
N GLU A 131 15.75 -2.82 1.22
CA GLU A 131 16.02 -2.96 -0.22
C GLU A 131 16.34 -1.59 -0.84
N THR A 132 15.60 -0.55 -0.46
CA THR A 132 15.84 0.84 -0.89
C THR A 132 17.21 1.34 -0.40
N ILE A 133 17.53 1.14 0.88
CA ILE A 133 18.84 1.53 1.42
C ILE A 133 19.96 0.79 0.68
N LYS A 134 19.84 -0.51 0.46
CA LYS A 134 20.82 -1.28 -0.31
C LYS A 134 20.97 -0.77 -1.74
N PHE A 135 19.87 -0.36 -2.37
CA PHE A 135 19.92 0.26 -3.70
C PHE A 135 20.73 1.57 -3.68
N TYR A 136 20.50 2.46 -2.72
CA TYR A 136 21.23 3.73 -2.62
C TYR A 136 22.71 3.55 -2.24
N LEU A 137 23.02 2.65 -1.30
CA LEU A 137 24.41 2.37 -0.90
C LEU A 137 25.19 1.61 -1.97
N LYS A 138 24.53 0.81 -2.79
CA LYS A 138 25.13 0.00 -3.84
C LYS A 138 24.75 0.52 -5.22
N GLN A 139 24.96 1.79 -5.53
CA GLN A 139 24.81 2.31 -6.90
C GLN A 139 25.53 1.48 -7.98
N ILE A 140 26.26 0.46 -7.56
CA ILE A 140 27.07 -0.50 -8.31
C ILE A 140 26.25 -1.73 -8.78
N ILE A 141 25.06 -2.02 -8.20
CA ILE A 141 24.26 -3.17 -8.67
C ILE A 141 23.39 -2.71 -9.83
N PRO A 142 23.51 -3.32 -11.02
CA PRO A 142 22.58 -3.05 -12.10
C PRO A 142 21.15 -3.27 -11.65
N LEU A 143 20.25 -2.31 -11.89
CA LEU A 143 18.83 -2.42 -11.55
C LEU A 143 18.16 -3.66 -12.18
N SER A 144 18.70 -4.16 -13.29
CA SER A 144 18.28 -5.40 -13.94
C SER A 144 18.36 -6.63 -13.03
N LYS A 145 19.25 -6.62 -12.02
CA LYS A 145 19.36 -7.69 -11.01
C LYS A 145 18.38 -7.52 -9.84
N ILE A 146 17.66 -6.38 -9.77
CA ILE A 146 16.66 -6.14 -8.74
C ILE A 146 15.29 -6.50 -9.33
N ASN A 147 14.83 -7.69 -9.05
CA ASN A 147 13.51 -8.16 -9.52
C ASN A 147 12.36 -7.61 -8.66
N ILE A 148 12.35 -6.27 -8.45
CA ILE A 148 11.29 -5.57 -7.73
C ILE A 148 10.75 -4.48 -8.65
N PRO A 149 9.46 -4.51 -8.98
CA PRO A 149 8.90 -3.67 -10.04
C PRO A 149 8.61 -2.23 -9.62
N CYS A 150 8.60 -1.90 -8.31
CA CYS A 150 8.20 -0.59 -7.83
C CYS A 150 9.10 -0.06 -6.72
N LEU A 151 9.52 1.22 -6.85
CA LEU A 151 10.15 2.01 -5.80
C LEU A 151 9.08 2.91 -5.16
N GLN A 152 8.95 2.87 -3.83
CA GLN A 152 8.06 3.76 -3.07
C GLN A 152 8.88 4.49 -2.02
N ILE A 153 9.07 5.80 -2.18
CA ILE A 153 9.93 6.59 -1.30
C ILE A 153 9.34 7.99 -1.05
N PRO A 154 9.69 8.64 0.08
CA PRO A 154 9.36 10.05 0.27
C PRO A 154 10.18 10.93 -0.68
N SER A 155 9.67 12.13 -0.98
CA SER A 155 10.42 13.14 -1.76
C SER A 155 11.69 13.56 -1.04
N ARG A 156 11.64 13.65 0.31
CA ARG A 156 12.75 14.01 1.19
C ARG A 156 12.91 13.04 2.35
N TYR A 157 14.14 12.83 2.78
CA TYR A 157 14.47 12.07 3.98
C TYR A 157 15.51 12.83 4.81
N MET A 158 15.22 13.09 6.09
CA MET A 158 16.08 13.89 6.98
C MET A 158 16.49 15.25 6.37
N GLY A 159 15.55 15.92 5.67
CA GLY A 159 15.80 17.21 5.00
C GLY A 159 16.42 17.13 3.61
N PHE A 160 17.03 16.02 3.24
CA PHE A 160 17.66 15.83 1.94
C PHE A 160 16.66 15.35 0.88
N LYS A 161 16.70 15.94 -0.31
CA LYS A 161 15.96 15.44 -1.48
C LYS A 161 16.59 14.12 -1.93
N ILE A 162 15.86 13.02 -1.76
CA ILE A 162 16.36 11.67 -2.06
C ILE A 162 15.88 11.14 -3.41
N ILE A 163 14.82 11.73 -3.98
CA ILE A 163 14.38 11.42 -5.33
C ILE A 163 14.87 12.49 -6.31
N THR A 164 15.47 12.06 -7.40
CA THR A 164 15.95 12.93 -8.48
C THR A 164 15.41 12.42 -9.82
N LYS A 165 15.36 13.31 -10.82
CA LYS A 165 14.97 12.94 -12.19
C LYS A 165 15.80 11.75 -12.70
N SER A 166 17.12 11.75 -12.46
CA SER A 166 18.02 10.65 -12.86
C SER A 166 17.60 9.29 -12.27
N ILE A 167 17.15 9.26 -11.00
CA ILE A 167 16.68 8.02 -10.36
C ILE A 167 15.35 7.58 -11.00
N ILE A 168 14.42 8.52 -11.23
CA ILE A 168 13.15 8.24 -11.87
C ILE A 168 13.38 7.65 -13.27
N ASP A 169 14.19 8.33 -14.10
CA ASP A 169 14.52 7.89 -15.46
C ASP A 169 15.18 6.50 -15.46
N LYS A 170 16.10 6.26 -14.51
CA LYS A 170 16.75 4.95 -14.36
C LYS A 170 15.77 3.81 -14.05
N PHE A 171 14.72 4.07 -13.27
CA PHE A 171 13.66 3.10 -13.00
C PHE A 171 12.73 2.93 -14.21
N HIS A 172 12.26 4.02 -14.80
CA HIS A 172 11.38 3.99 -15.95
C HIS A 172 12.00 3.31 -17.16
N ASN A 173 13.28 3.55 -17.46
CA ASN A 173 14.03 2.89 -18.53
C ASN A 173 14.14 1.36 -18.38
N GLN A 174 13.77 0.82 -17.20
CA GLN A 174 13.69 -0.61 -16.92
C GLN A 174 12.26 -1.11 -16.70
N ASN A 175 11.27 -0.34 -17.16
CA ASN A 175 9.85 -0.63 -16.96
C ASN A 175 9.46 -0.81 -15.48
N LYS A 176 10.15 -0.10 -14.56
CA LYS A 176 9.84 -0.10 -13.12
C LYS A 176 9.07 1.16 -12.75
N LYS A 177 8.15 1.04 -11.81
CA LYS A 177 7.34 2.15 -11.30
C LYS A 177 8.07 2.91 -10.19
N VAL A 178 7.81 4.21 -10.08
CA VAL A 178 8.25 5.04 -8.96
C VAL A 178 7.02 5.75 -8.38
N HIS A 179 6.76 5.53 -7.10
CA HIS A 179 5.72 6.23 -6.35
C HIS A 179 6.38 7.11 -5.29
N VAL A 180 6.10 8.41 -5.33
CA VAL A 180 6.64 9.38 -4.37
C VAL A 180 5.54 9.78 -3.40
N TRP A 181 5.83 9.80 -2.10
CA TRP A 181 4.92 10.17 -1.02
C TRP A 181 5.64 11.03 0.03
N THR A 182 5.00 11.83 0.84
CA THR A 182 3.68 12.38 0.59
C THR A 182 3.88 13.73 -0.10
N VAL A 183 3.36 13.92 -1.29
CA VAL A 183 3.52 15.14 -2.07
C VAL A 183 2.16 15.83 -2.10
N ASN A 184 2.06 17.00 -1.43
CA ASN A 184 0.86 17.82 -1.34
C ASN A 184 1.10 19.24 -1.82
N ASP A 185 2.35 19.60 -2.10
CA ASP A 185 2.71 20.92 -2.60
C ASP A 185 2.73 20.93 -4.13
N GLU A 186 2.07 21.92 -4.74
CA GLU A 186 1.95 22.02 -6.19
C GLU A 186 3.31 22.16 -6.89
N ASN A 187 4.27 22.87 -6.26
CA ASN A 187 5.63 23.00 -6.80
C ASN A 187 6.45 21.71 -6.72
N GLU A 188 6.08 20.77 -5.85
CA GLU A 188 6.72 19.44 -5.79
C GLU A 188 6.10 18.45 -6.78
N ILE A 189 4.87 18.71 -7.27
CA ILE A 189 4.17 17.87 -8.24
C ILE A 189 4.72 18.10 -9.65
N ASN A 190 5.05 19.36 -9.99
CA ASN A 190 5.63 19.80 -11.25
C ASN A 190 7.16 19.64 -11.27
#